data_91e8920417c9aa087697d3a05e18e65f
#
_entry.id   91e8920417c9aa087697d3a05e18e65f
#
_cell.length_a   1.000
_cell.length_b   1.000
_cell.length_c   1.000
_cell.angle_alpha   90.00
_cell.angle_beta   90.00
_cell.angle_gamma   90.00
#
_symmetry.space_group_name_H-M   'P 1'
#
loop_
_entity.id
_entity.type
_entity.pdbx_description
1 polymer ?
#
loop_
_entity_poly.entity_id
_entity_poly.type
_entity_poly.pdbx_seq_one_letter_code
_entity_poly.pdbx_strand_id
1 'polypeptide(L)'
;MNVTVVPCRSLSGETTAPPSKASTHRALIAGLLSNGITELANPLSCDDTNATANAVSALGAQLNIETDRWTIHSTGKLSAPLHPIDCGESGVTLRFTIPLVSLTGEKVALRASESLMHRPLEPLEEALEQLHVKILVRGRAILVEGGPPKGGSVKIQGDVSSQFVSGLLFAGSLMDNGLELLLTTPAESRNYVLLTMEIMRQHGVRVQSNQDMTRFEIAPGQKYLPTMHRIHGDYSSAAFILAAAAITHSKVLVHDLPPTQLESDSVFLKILSQMGAKIEFVDDIVIIEGRELKGIHVDIRDSPDLGPILAVLGCYAEGETLITGAARLRYKESDRLASITSELAAIGAHITEREDGLLVHGPSPLRAGEVQSHKDHRIAMALAVAALGASGKVAIRDAECVTKSYPTFFQDLRSVGVKTIEW
;
A
#
# COMPACT_ATOMS: atom_id res chain seq x y z
N MET A 1 -20.88 -5.73 -5.67
CA MET A 1 -20.75 -5.55 -7.15
C MET A 1 -19.92 -6.69 -7.70
N ASN A 2 -20.38 -7.29 -8.79
CA ASN A 2 -19.59 -8.27 -9.52
C ASN A 2 -19.21 -7.67 -10.86
N VAL A 3 -18.06 -8.07 -11.42
CA VAL A 3 -17.60 -7.59 -12.71
C VAL A 3 -17.22 -8.76 -13.61
N THR A 4 -17.74 -8.74 -14.82
CA THR A 4 -17.31 -9.68 -15.86
C THR A 4 -16.37 -8.97 -16.80
N VAL A 5 -15.13 -9.47 -16.93
CA VAL A 5 -14.12 -8.98 -17.86
C VAL A 5 -14.21 -9.81 -19.14
N VAL A 6 -14.25 -9.12 -20.28
CA VAL A 6 -14.24 -9.74 -21.61
C VAL A 6 -12.80 -9.78 -22.10
N PRO A 7 -12.31 -10.94 -22.60
CA PRO A 7 -10.95 -11.04 -23.14
C PRO A 7 -10.67 -9.95 -24.19
N CYS A 8 -9.46 -9.41 -24.14
CA CYS A 8 -9.03 -8.35 -25.04
C CYS A 8 -7.65 -8.66 -25.58
N ARG A 9 -7.50 -8.65 -26.91
CA ARG A 9 -6.22 -8.99 -27.57
C ARG A 9 -5.27 -7.81 -27.74
N SER A 10 -5.78 -6.59 -27.63
CA SER A 10 -4.98 -5.38 -27.75
C SER A 10 -5.60 -4.25 -26.96
N LEU A 11 -4.77 -3.49 -26.27
CA LEU A 11 -5.10 -2.24 -25.62
C LEU A 11 -4.49 -1.08 -26.42
N SER A 12 -5.03 0.11 -26.23
CA SER A 12 -4.49 1.31 -26.86
C SER A 12 -4.90 2.54 -26.07
N GLY A 13 -4.15 3.62 -26.24
CA GLY A 13 -4.45 4.90 -25.60
C GLY A 13 -3.57 5.18 -24.38
N GLU A 14 -4.11 5.98 -23.50
CA GLU A 14 -3.40 6.49 -22.33
C GLU A 14 -4.32 6.54 -21.12
N THR A 15 -3.72 6.48 -19.93
CA THR A 15 -4.40 6.68 -18.66
C THR A 15 -3.47 7.39 -17.69
N THR A 16 -4.03 7.94 -16.62
CA THR A 16 -3.25 8.53 -15.52
C THR A 16 -3.24 7.56 -14.34
N ALA A 17 -2.08 7.31 -13.76
CA ALA A 17 -1.99 6.53 -12.54
C ALA A 17 -2.80 7.18 -11.42
N PRO A 18 -3.58 6.42 -10.62
CA PRO A 18 -4.24 7.01 -9.46
C PRO A 18 -3.19 7.55 -8.49
N PRO A 19 -3.48 8.61 -7.72
CA PRO A 19 -2.53 9.17 -6.78
C PRO A 19 -2.04 8.12 -5.75
N SER A 20 -0.80 8.29 -5.28
CA SER A 20 -0.20 7.37 -4.32
C SER A 20 -0.93 7.34 -2.98
N LYS A 21 -1.47 6.14 -2.66
CA LYS A 21 -2.07 5.86 -1.36
C LYS A 21 -1.07 6.05 -0.23
N ALA A 22 0.14 5.53 -0.41
CA ALA A 22 1.20 5.55 0.59
C ALA A 22 1.65 6.97 0.93
N SER A 23 1.77 7.84 -0.08
CA SER A 23 2.12 9.25 0.08
C SER A 23 0.97 10.04 0.70
N THR A 24 -0.27 9.81 0.27
CA THR A 24 -1.47 10.48 0.83
C THR A 24 -1.61 10.25 2.33
N HIS A 25 -1.51 8.99 2.80
CA HIS A 25 -1.55 8.68 4.23
C HIS A 25 -0.50 9.45 5.03
N ARG A 26 0.75 9.45 4.54
CA ARG A 26 1.88 10.07 5.23
C ARG A 26 1.78 11.58 5.27
N ALA A 27 1.36 12.19 4.18
CA ALA A 27 1.14 13.63 4.11
C ALA A 27 0.00 14.09 5.03
N LEU A 28 -1.09 13.30 5.16
CA LEU A 28 -2.17 13.55 6.12
C LEU A 28 -1.64 13.55 7.57
N ILE A 29 -0.85 12.55 7.95
CA ILE A 29 -0.27 12.45 9.29
C ILE A 29 0.71 13.60 9.54
N ALA A 30 1.61 13.88 8.61
CA ALA A 30 2.57 14.98 8.77
C ALA A 30 1.86 16.35 8.84
N GLY A 31 0.76 16.53 8.09
CA GLY A 31 -0.10 17.72 8.17
C GLY A 31 -0.78 17.88 9.53
N LEU A 32 -1.29 16.79 10.13
CA LEU A 32 -1.83 16.79 11.49
C LEU A 32 -0.78 17.29 12.51
N LEU A 33 0.46 16.84 12.36
CA LEU A 33 1.54 17.15 13.30
C LEU A 33 2.15 18.55 13.08
N SER A 34 1.83 19.21 11.97
CA SER A 34 2.31 20.55 11.62
C SER A 34 1.50 21.66 12.29
N ASN A 35 2.16 22.75 12.67
CA ASN A 35 1.44 23.95 13.15
C ASN A 35 1.22 24.91 11.97
N GLY A 36 0.01 24.92 11.41
CA GLY A 36 -0.39 25.75 10.29
C GLY A 36 -1.24 25.02 9.26
N ILE A 37 -1.09 25.38 7.99
CA ILE A 37 -1.85 24.85 6.87
C ILE A 37 -0.94 23.98 6.00
N THR A 38 -1.27 22.71 5.88
CA THR A 38 -0.66 21.78 4.91
C THR A 38 -1.63 21.54 3.77
N GLU A 39 -1.16 21.62 2.54
CA GLU A 39 -1.96 21.37 1.34
C GLU A 39 -1.49 20.11 0.63
N LEU A 40 -2.43 19.26 0.22
CA LEU A 40 -2.21 18.11 -0.64
C LEU A 40 -2.88 18.38 -1.98
N ALA A 41 -2.09 18.52 -3.03
CA ALA A 41 -2.59 18.55 -4.40
C ALA A 41 -2.64 17.11 -4.94
N ASN A 42 -3.73 16.75 -5.57
CA ASN A 42 -4.00 15.43 -6.13
C ASN A 42 -3.91 14.27 -5.10
N PRO A 43 -4.54 14.36 -3.89
CA PRO A 43 -4.56 13.26 -2.94
C PRO A 43 -5.44 12.11 -3.43
N LEU A 44 -5.09 10.88 -3.07
CA LEU A 44 -5.99 9.75 -3.32
C LEU A 44 -7.19 9.80 -2.37
N SER A 45 -8.40 9.79 -2.92
CA SER A 45 -9.64 9.54 -2.17
C SER A 45 -10.06 8.09 -2.36
N CYS A 46 -9.88 7.27 -1.33
CA CYS A 46 -10.28 5.87 -1.27
C CYS A 46 -10.64 5.49 0.16
N ASP A 47 -11.16 4.28 0.38
CA ASP A 47 -11.61 3.87 1.72
C ASP A 47 -10.50 3.99 2.76
N ASP A 48 -9.28 3.56 2.43
CA ASP A 48 -8.14 3.59 3.36
C ASP A 48 -7.72 5.03 3.70
N THR A 49 -7.60 5.92 2.72
CA THR A 49 -7.15 7.31 2.95
C THR A 49 -8.23 8.16 3.61
N ASN A 50 -9.50 7.88 3.32
CA ASN A 50 -10.63 8.51 4.01
C ASN A 50 -10.67 8.13 5.49
N ALA A 51 -10.35 6.87 5.84
CA ALA A 51 -10.19 6.46 7.24
C ALA A 51 -9.07 7.24 7.94
N THR A 52 -7.94 7.50 7.26
CA THR A 52 -6.86 8.34 7.82
C THR A 52 -7.28 9.80 7.96
N ALA A 53 -7.99 10.36 6.98
CA ALA A 53 -8.51 11.73 7.05
C ALA A 53 -9.46 11.90 8.26
N ASN A 54 -10.34 10.92 8.49
CA ASN A 54 -11.21 10.90 9.66
C ASN A 54 -10.43 10.79 10.97
N ALA A 55 -9.38 9.96 11.03
CA ALA A 55 -8.52 9.85 12.20
C ALA A 55 -7.77 11.16 12.49
N VAL A 56 -7.26 11.82 11.45
CA VAL A 56 -6.59 13.12 11.53
C VAL A 56 -7.54 14.19 12.08
N SER A 57 -8.80 14.22 11.59
CA SER A 57 -9.83 15.11 12.12
C SER A 57 -10.17 14.80 13.58
N ALA A 58 -10.30 13.54 13.93
CA ALA A 58 -10.60 13.11 15.32
C ALA A 58 -9.48 13.50 16.30
N LEU A 59 -8.23 13.60 15.81
CA LEU A 59 -7.05 14.01 16.58
C LEU A 59 -6.84 15.53 16.63
N GLY A 60 -7.74 16.34 16.08
CA GLY A 60 -7.80 17.79 16.29
C GLY A 60 -7.45 18.66 15.08
N ALA A 61 -7.18 18.10 13.91
CA ALA A 61 -7.04 18.91 12.69
C ALA A 61 -8.41 19.18 12.05
N GLN A 62 -8.51 20.31 11.33
CA GLN A 62 -9.65 20.63 10.49
C GLN A 62 -9.27 20.34 9.05
N LEU A 63 -10.06 19.50 8.36
CA LEU A 63 -9.85 19.15 6.96
C LEU A 63 -10.89 19.83 6.07
N ASN A 64 -10.40 20.45 4.98
CA ASN A 64 -11.23 20.76 3.82
C ASN A 64 -10.87 19.79 2.69
N ILE A 65 -11.86 19.01 2.24
CA ILE A 65 -11.68 17.94 1.26
C ILE A 65 -12.39 18.36 -0.04
N GLU A 66 -11.59 18.64 -1.07
CA GLU A 66 -12.03 18.91 -2.44
C GLU A 66 -11.55 17.77 -3.35
N THR A 67 -12.05 17.69 -4.56
CA THR A 67 -11.76 16.56 -5.47
C THR A 67 -10.27 16.35 -5.73
N ASP A 68 -9.54 17.44 -5.95
CA ASP A 68 -8.12 17.45 -6.36
C ASP A 68 -7.19 18.11 -5.33
N ARG A 69 -7.76 18.58 -4.19
CA ARG A 69 -7.00 19.27 -3.15
C ARG A 69 -7.59 18.99 -1.77
N TRP A 70 -6.74 18.58 -0.84
CA TRP A 70 -7.10 18.51 0.57
C TRP A 70 -6.26 19.51 1.35
N THR A 71 -6.92 20.25 2.26
CA THR A 71 -6.25 21.23 3.12
C THR A 71 -6.41 20.82 4.57
N ILE A 72 -5.30 20.78 5.30
CA ILE A 72 -5.22 20.34 6.69
C ILE A 72 -4.81 21.55 7.52
N HIS A 73 -5.72 22.04 8.37
CA HIS A 73 -5.44 23.06 9.35
C HIS A 73 -5.20 22.38 10.70
N SER A 74 -4.00 22.50 11.23
CA SER A 74 -3.65 21.93 12.53
C SER A 74 -2.85 22.91 13.39
N THR A 75 -2.90 22.72 14.69
CA THR A 75 -2.06 23.41 15.66
C THR A 75 -0.77 22.64 15.97
N GLY A 76 -0.59 21.45 15.38
CA GLY A 76 0.48 20.52 15.71
C GLY A 76 0.34 19.86 17.08
N LYS A 77 -0.77 20.12 17.79
CA LYS A 77 -1.09 19.49 19.08
C LYS A 77 -2.19 18.45 18.89
N LEU A 78 -1.96 17.26 19.39
CA LEU A 78 -2.94 16.18 19.37
C LEU A 78 -3.99 16.38 20.46
N SER A 79 -5.24 16.13 20.12
CA SER A 79 -6.36 16.13 21.05
C SER A 79 -6.92 14.71 21.19
N ALA A 80 -7.29 14.30 22.38
CA ALA A 80 -7.95 13.03 22.59
C ALA A 80 -9.35 13.06 21.93
N PRO A 81 -9.69 12.06 21.10
CA PRO A 81 -10.97 12.01 20.42
C PRO A 81 -12.12 11.71 21.40
N LEU A 82 -13.29 12.33 21.18
CA LEU A 82 -14.49 12.09 21.99
C LEU A 82 -15.13 10.73 21.75
N HIS A 83 -14.89 10.15 20.57
CA HIS A 83 -15.44 8.87 20.12
C HIS A 83 -14.33 7.97 19.63
N PRO A 84 -14.53 6.62 19.62
CA PRO A 84 -13.56 5.70 19.05
C PRO A 84 -13.21 6.08 17.59
N ILE A 85 -11.93 6.06 17.26
CA ILE A 85 -11.45 6.26 15.89
C ILE A 85 -11.73 4.99 15.10
N ASP A 86 -12.51 5.08 14.02
CA ASP A 86 -12.76 3.95 13.13
C ASP A 86 -11.70 3.89 12.02
N CYS A 87 -10.87 2.85 12.08
CA CYS A 87 -9.83 2.59 11.09
C CYS A 87 -10.32 1.75 9.91
N GLY A 88 -11.56 1.24 9.96
CA GLY A 88 -12.11 0.36 8.92
C GLY A 88 -11.22 -0.84 8.67
N GLU A 89 -10.81 -1.03 7.43
CA GLU A 89 -9.83 -2.05 6.99
C GLU A 89 -8.42 -1.49 6.78
N SER A 90 -8.21 -0.18 7.05
CA SER A 90 -6.94 0.49 6.79
C SER A 90 -5.88 0.15 7.85
N GLY A 91 -5.00 -0.78 7.50
CA GLY A 91 -3.87 -1.13 8.36
C GLY A 91 -2.90 0.03 8.59
N VAL A 92 -2.75 0.92 7.61
CA VAL A 92 -1.93 2.15 7.74
C VAL A 92 -2.55 3.08 8.76
N THR A 93 -3.85 3.36 8.65
CA THR A 93 -4.56 4.22 9.61
C THR A 93 -4.40 3.70 11.03
N LEU A 94 -4.67 2.41 11.26
CA LEU A 94 -4.55 1.79 12.58
C LEU A 94 -3.13 1.95 13.14
N ARG A 95 -2.13 1.51 12.38
CA ARG A 95 -0.73 1.43 12.84
C ARG A 95 -0.03 2.78 12.99
N PHE A 96 -0.46 3.79 12.22
CA PHE A 96 0.04 5.16 12.40
C PHE A 96 -0.66 5.86 13.57
N THR A 97 -1.96 5.60 13.75
CA THR A 97 -2.76 6.29 14.77
C THR A 97 -2.44 5.80 16.18
N ILE A 98 -2.14 4.50 16.39
CA ILE A 98 -1.84 3.95 17.71
C ILE A 98 -0.70 4.69 18.42
N PRO A 99 0.50 4.90 17.82
CA PRO A 99 1.55 5.68 18.48
C PRO A 99 1.17 7.14 18.72
N LEU A 100 0.35 7.74 17.84
CA LEU A 100 -0.05 9.14 17.96
C LEU A 100 -1.06 9.36 19.10
N VAL A 101 -2.05 8.48 19.25
CA VAL A 101 -3.04 8.62 20.35
C VAL A 101 -2.40 8.44 21.71
N SER A 102 -1.30 7.68 21.85
CA SER A 102 -0.57 7.57 23.11
C SER A 102 0.02 8.90 23.60
N LEU A 103 0.31 9.81 22.66
CA LEU A 103 0.84 11.14 22.97
C LEU A 103 -0.20 12.09 23.57
N THR A 104 -1.49 11.75 23.48
CA THR A 104 -2.54 12.57 24.11
C THR A 104 -2.57 12.45 25.64
N GLY A 105 -1.97 11.40 26.19
CA GLY A 105 -2.00 11.10 27.63
C GLY A 105 -3.35 10.58 28.13
N GLU A 106 -4.31 10.43 27.25
CA GLU A 106 -5.67 9.99 27.55
C GLU A 106 -5.89 8.55 27.09
N LYS A 107 -6.92 7.91 27.66
CA LYS A 107 -7.38 6.61 27.19
C LYS A 107 -8.17 6.77 25.90
N VAL A 108 -7.64 6.24 24.81
CA VAL A 108 -8.26 6.31 23.47
C VAL A 108 -8.65 4.93 22.96
N ALA A 109 -9.83 4.83 22.37
CA ALA A 109 -10.31 3.62 21.70
C ALA A 109 -10.20 3.77 20.18
N LEU A 110 -9.71 2.73 19.52
CA LEU A 110 -9.75 2.58 18.06
C LEU A 110 -10.63 1.37 17.72
N ARG A 111 -11.26 1.37 16.54
CA ARG A 111 -12.00 0.24 15.98
C ARG A 111 -11.40 -0.17 14.66
N ALA A 112 -11.39 -1.46 14.38
CA ALA A 112 -10.94 -2.02 13.11
C ALA A 112 -11.91 -3.11 12.64
N SER A 113 -11.89 -3.42 11.35
CA SER A 113 -12.64 -4.56 10.80
C SER A 113 -12.11 -5.88 11.36
N GLU A 114 -12.91 -6.92 11.26
CA GLU A 114 -12.50 -8.25 11.67
C GLU A 114 -11.27 -8.74 10.92
N SER A 115 -11.19 -8.51 9.61
CA SER A 115 -10.04 -8.86 8.79
C SER A 115 -8.74 -8.16 9.23
N LEU A 116 -8.84 -6.87 9.65
CA LEU A 116 -7.70 -6.12 10.13
C LEU A 116 -7.24 -6.59 11.52
N MET A 117 -8.16 -7.03 12.38
CA MET A 117 -7.85 -7.55 13.71
C MET A 117 -7.11 -8.89 13.71
N HIS A 118 -7.15 -9.65 12.59
CA HIS A 118 -6.37 -10.89 12.43
C HIS A 118 -4.92 -10.64 11.98
N ARG A 119 -4.57 -9.39 11.66
CA ARG A 119 -3.21 -9.06 11.24
C ARG A 119 -2.33 -8.78 12.44
N PRO A 120 -1.04 -9.16 12.41
CA PRO A 120 -0.12 -8.95 13.53
C PRO A 120 -0.12 -7.50 14.02
N LEU A 121 -0.20 -7.32 15.33
CA LEU A 121 -0.08 -6.05 16.04
C LEU A 121 0.95 -6.14 17.18
N GLU A 122 1.27 -7.35 17.60
CA GLU A 122 2.11 -7.67 18.74
C GLU A 122 3.46 -6.92 18.74
N PRO A 123 4.22 -6.80 17.61
CA PRO A 123 5.48 -6.07 17.63
C PRO A 123 5.32 -4.58 17.97
N LEU A 124 4.19 -3.97 17.58
CA LEU A 124 3.89 -2.59 17.94
C LEU A 124 3.47 -2.47 19.41
N GLU A 125 2.72 -3.45 19.93
CA GLU A 125 2.34 -3.52 21.34
C GLU A 125 3.58 -3.61 22.23
N GLU A 126 4.50 -4.55 21.94
CA GLU A 126 5.77 -4.73 22.66
C GLU A 126 6.67 -3.47 22.60
N ALA A 127 6.70 -2.80 21.44
CA ALA A 127 7.46 -1.56 21.29
C ALA A 127 6.89 -0.41 22.13
N LEU A 128 5.57 -0.27 22.18
CA LEU A 128 4.90 0.76 22.97
C LEU A 128 4.90 0.44 24.47
N GLU A 129 4.92 -0.82 24.87
CA GLU A 129 5.09 -1.23 26.27
C GLU A 129 6.44 -0.76 26.84
N GLN A 130 7.53 -0.81 26.04
CA GLN A 130 8.84 -0.25 26.42
C GLN A 130 8.77 1.27 26.69
N LEU A 131 7.78 1.94 26.10
CA LEU A 131 7.49 3.37 26.32
C LEU A 131 6.41 3.62 27.39
N HIS A 132 6.05 2.59 28.18
CA HIS A 132 5.02 2.63 29.21
C HIS A 132 3.60 2.93 28.67
N VAL A 133 3.33 2.58 27.43
CA VAL A 133 2.01 2.64 26.80
C VAL A 133 1.45 1.23 26.72
N LYS A 134 0.23 1.05 27.20
CA LYS A 134 -0.46 -0.24 27.22
C LYS A 134 -1.52 -0.31 26.12
N ILE A 135 -1.52 -1.40 25.36
CA ILE A 135 -2.55 -1.71 24.38
C ILE A 135 -3.38 -2.88 24.87
N LEU A 136 -4.69 -2.75 24.79
CA LEU A 136 -5.65 -3.79 25.18
C LEU A 136 -6.58 -4.08 24.01
N VAL A 137 -6.48 -5.26 23.45
CA VAL A 137 -7.36 -5.72 22.36
C VAL A 137 -8.61 -6.37 22.95
N ARG A 138 -9.81 -5.92 22.56
CA ARG A 138 -11.11 -6.46 22.98
C ARG A 138 -12.04 -6.57 21.77
N GLY A 139 -12.09 -7.76 21.16
CA GLY A 139 -12.83 -7.98 19.92
C GLY A 139 -12.34 -7.05 18.82
N ARG A 140 -13.19 -6.17 18.31
CA ARG A 140 -12.85 -5.20 17.25
C ARG A 140 -12.35 -3.85 17.81
N ALA A 141 -12.20 -3.72 19.12
CA ALA A 141 -11.73 -2.51 19.76
C ALA A 141 -10.30 -2.68 20.28
N ILE A 142 -9.51 -1.65 20.09
CA ILE A 142 -8.14 -1.51 20.58
C ILE A 142 -8.13 -0.30 21.50
N LEU A 143 -7.81 -0.52 22.76
CA LEU A 143 -7.70 0.54 23.78
C LEU A 143 -6.22 0.85 23.99
N VAL A 144 -5.84 2.10 23.81
CA VAL A 144 -4.49 2.62 24.08
C VAL A 144 -4.56 3.40 25.39
N GLU A 145 -3.77 3.01 26.37
CA GLU A 145 -3.74 3.57 27.73
C GLU A 145 -2.30 3.89 28.15
N GLY A 146 -2.13 4.92 28.94
CA GLY A 146 -0.80 5.38 29.39
C GLY A 146 -0.24 6.48 28.53
N GLY A 147 0.96 6.95 28.90
CA GLY A 147 1.60 8.07 28.22
C GLY A 147 1.29 9.41 28.89
N PRO A 148 1.69 10.56 28.28
CA PRO A 148 2.43 10.60 27.02
C PRO A 148 3.83 9.96 27.16
N PRO A 149 4.23 9.13 26.19
CA PRO A 149 5.55 8.51 26.22
C PRO A 149 6.65 9.56 26.13
N LYS A 150 7.66 9.43 27.01
CA LYS A 150 8.79 10.38 27.04
C LYS A 150 9.81 10.14 25.92
N GLY A 151 9.73 8.99 25.26
CA GLY A 151 10.74 8.57 24.28
C GLY A 151 11.93 7.86 24.93
N GLY A 152 12.98 7.68 24.14
CA GLY A 152 14.17 6.91 24.49
C GLY A 152 14.45 5.78 23.50
N SER A 153 15.14 4.73 23.94
CA SER A 153 15.50 3.60 23.07
C SER A 153 14.43 2.52 23.12
N VAL A 154 13.99 2.07 21.91
CA VAL A 154 12.93 1.06 21.73
C VAL A 154 13.39 0.01 20.75
N LYS A 155 13.09 -1.25 21.01
CA LYS A 155 13.36 -2.39 20.12
C LYS A 155 12.07 -2.86 19.48
N ILE A 156 12.14 -3.19 18.16
CA ILE A 156 11.00 -3.71 17.41
C ILE A 156 11.46 -4.67 16.31
N GLN A 157 10.62 -5.64 15.94
CA GLN A 157 10.86 -6.49 14.76
C GLN A 157 10.67 -5.69 13.47
N GLY A 158 11.65 -5.78 12.54
CA GLY A 158 11.66 -5.04 11.28
C GLY A 158 10.98 -5.76 10.12
N ASP A 159 10.78 -7.08 10.23
CA ASP A 159 10.33 -7.98 9.16
C ASP A 159 8.82 -8.23 9.16
N VAL A 160 8.07 -7.71 10.12
CA VAL A 160 6.60 -7.87 10.18
C VAL A 160 5.89 -6.77 9.41
N SER A 161 6.18 -5.49 9.70
CA SER A 161 5.55 -4.38 8.98
C SER A 161 6.34 -3.08 9.08
N SER A 162 6.69 -2.49 7.93
CA SER A 162 7.25 -1.13 7.85
C SER A 162 6.31 -0.03 8.40
N GLN A 163 5.01 -0.33 8.53
CA GLN A 163 4.02 0.60 9.08
C GLN A 163 4.22 0.82 10.59
N PHE A 164 4.72 -0.18 11.32
CA PHE A 164 5.06 -0.03 12.73
C PHE A 164 6.21 0.97 12.91
N VAL A 165 7.28 0.76 12.14
CA VAL A 165 8.43 1.68 12.12
C VAL A 165 7.98 3.09 11.77
N SER A 166 7.22 3.24 10.67
CA SER A 166 6.72 4.55 10.22
C SER A 166 5.84 5.27 11.24
N GLY A 167 4.94 4.54 11.91
CA GLY A 167 4.07 5.11 12.95
C GLY A 167 4.85 5.60 14.17
N LEU A 168 5.84 4.82 14.62
CA LEU A 168 6.72 5.20 15.71
C LEU A 168 7.62 6.39 15.33
N LEU A 169 8.12 6.46 14.09
CA LEU A 169 8.92 7.59 13.62
C LEU A 169 8.09 8.89 13.64
N PHE A 170 6.83 8.88 13.16
CA PHE A 170 5.97 10.06 13.23
C PHE A 170 5.78 10.55 14.67
N ALA A 171 5.53 9.64 15.62
CA ALA A 171 5.31 9.96 17.01
C ALA A 171 6.61 10.40 17.72
N GLY A 172 7.75 9.83 17.36
CA GLY A 172 9.02 10.00 18.05
C GLY A 172 9.53 11.44 18.14
N SER A 173 9.22 12.28 17.14
CA SER A 173 9.62 13.69 17.13
C SER A 173 8.86 14.55 18.16
N LEU A 174 7.71 14.06 18.64
CA LEU A 174 6.87 14.73 19.64
C LEU A 174 7.18 14.27 21.08
N MET A 175 8.06 13.29 21.24
CA MET A 175 8.49 12.78 22.55
C MET A 175 9.59 13.65 23.15
N ASP A 176 9.54 13.89 24.47
CA ASP A 176 10.47 14.79 25.18
C ASP A 176 11.95 14.41 24.98
N ASN A 177 12.24 13.11 24.95
CA ASN A 177 13.61 12.59 24.79
C ASN A 177 13.93 12.17 23.34
N GLY A 178 13.03 12.46 22.37
CA GLY A 178 13.16 11.90 21.03
C GLY A 178 12.95 10.39 21.00
N LEU A 179 13.43 9.72 19.96
CA LEU A 179 13.27 8.28 19.80
C LEU A 179 14.52 7.67 19.15
N GLU A 180 15.05 6.63 19.77
CA GLU A 180 15.97 5.69 19.13
C GLU A 180 15.21 4.39 18.89
N LEU A 181 15.07 3.99 17.63
CA LEU A 181 14.37 2.77 17.25
C LEU A 181 15.38 1.76 16.72
N LEU A 182 15.46 0.60 17.36
CA LEU A 182 16.37 -0.49 17.02
C LEU A 182 15.59 -1.67 16.48
N LEU A 183 15.87 -2.07 15.23
CA LEU A 183 15.26 -3.26 14.65
C LEU A 183 16.00 -4.51 15.11
N THR A 184 15.24 -5.50 15.58
CA THR A 184 15.78 -6.80 16.03
C THR A 184 15.92 -7.81 14.89
N THR A 185 15.25 -7.57 13.77
CA THR A 185 15.33 -8.30 12.50
C THR A 185 15.56 -7.32 11.36
N PRO A 186 16.06 -7.75 10.19
CA PRO A 186 16.22 -6.86 9.03
C PRO A 186 14.92 -6.15 8.65
N ALA A 187 15.03 -4.88 8.24
CA ALA A 187 13.87 -4.14 7.74
C ALA A 187 13.38 -4.73 6.43
N GLU A 188 12.08 -4.97 6.31
CA GLU A 188 11.41 -5.26 5.05
C GLU A 188 10.52 -4.10 4.61
N SER A 189 10.27 -4.02 3.30
CA SER A 189 9.58 -2.87 2.69
C SER A 189 10.25 -1.52 3.04
N ARG A 190 11.57 -1.51 2.97
CA ARG A 190 12.45 -0.38 3.39
C ARG A 190 12.08 0.93 2.70
N ASN A 191 11.68 0.87 1.44
CA ASN A 191 11.31 2.08 0.69
C ASN A 191 10.10 2.81 1.28
N TYR A 192 9.17 2.10 1.95
CA TYR A 192 8.07 2.76 2.65
C TYR A 192 8.52 3.47 3.93
N VAL A 193 9.59 3.01 4.58
CA VAL A 193 10.22 3.75 5.69
C VAL A 193 10.96 4.97 5.15
N LEU A 194 11.71 4.83 4.04
CA LEU A 194 12.36 5.95 3.37
C LEU A 194 11.36 7.01 2.92
N LEU A 195 10.20 6.61 2.39
CA LEU A 195 9.12 7.53 2.03
C LEU A 195 8.60 8.29 3.27
N THR A 196 8.48 7.62 4.42
CA THR A 196 8.12 8.27 5.68
C THR A 196 9.16 9.30 6.09
N MET A 197 10.44 8.93 6.07
CA MET A 197 11.55 9.83 6.41
C MET A 197 11.60 11.04 5.48
N GLU A 198 11.35 10.84 4.19
CA GLU A 198 11.33 11.93 3.20
C GLU A 198 10.17 12.91 3.45
N ILE A 199 8.97 12.42 3.71
CA ILE A 199 7.84 13.29 4.04
C ILE A 199 8.09 14.02 5.37
N MET A 200 8.62 13.36 6.39
CA MET A 200 9.03 14.02 7.63
C MET A 200 10.08 15.11 7.38
N ARG A 201 11.07 14.84 6.51
CA ARG A 201 12.10 15.82 6.12
C ARG A 201 11.51 17.04 5.41
N GLN A 202 10.53 16.86 4.53
CA GLN A 202 9.81 17.96 3.87
C GLN A 202 9.07 18.83 4.88
N HIS A 203 8.62 18.25 5.98
CA HIS A 203 8.03 18.96 7.12
C HIS A 203 9.07 19.46 8.15
N GLY A 204 10.38 19.43 7.84
CA GLY A 204 11.42 19.94 8.71
C GLY A 204 11.92 18.98 9.81
N VAL A 205 11.38 17.76 9.87
CA VAL A 205 11.78 16.73 10.85
C VAL A 205 12.81 15.77 10.23
N ARG A 206 13.95 15.63 10.86
CA ARG A 206 15.04 14.77 10.39
C ARG A 206 15.11 13.49 11.19
N VAL A 207 15.12 12.38 10.50
CA VAL A 207 15.39 11.04 11.02
C VAL A 207 16.76 10.63 10.52
N GLN A 208 17.66 10.20 11.39
CA GLN A 208 18.92 9.58 11.00
C GLN A 208 18.74 8.06 10.97
N SER A 209 19.40 7.39 10.04
CA SER A 209 19.45 5.93 9.99
C SER A 209 20.86 5.45 9.69
N ASN A 210 21.20 4.25 10.17
CA ASN A 210 22.40 3.57 9.70
C ASN A 210 22.20 3.01 8.27
N GLN A 211 23.28 2.58 7.64
CA GLN A 211 23.26 2.10 6.26
C GLN A 211 22.32 0.91 6.04
N ASP A 212 22.23 0.01 7.03
CA ASP A 212 21.41 -1.21 6.96
C ASP A 212 19.95 -0.97 7.35
N MET A 213 19.58 0.29 7.70
CA MET A 213 18.25 0.66 8.17
C MET A 213 17.74 -0.20 9.34
N THR A 214 18.65 -0.57 10.24
CA THR A 214 18.31 -1.31 11.48
C THR A 214 18.28 -0.41 12.71
N ARG A 215 18.70 0.84 12.58
CA ARG A 215 18.68 1.86 13.63
C ARG A 215 18.20 3.17 13.05
N PHE A 216 17.22 3.77 13.72
CA PHE A 216 16.70 5.10 13.41
C PHE A 216 16.77 5.97 14.65
N GLU A 217 17.12 7.25 14.46
CA GLU A 217 17.28 8.20 15.55
C GLU A 217 16.57 9.52 15.20
N ILE A 218 15.76 9.99 16.13
CA ILE A 218 15.04 11.26 16.05
C ILE A 218 15.43 12.09 17.26
N ALA A 219 16.12 13.19 17.05
CA ALA A 219 16.48 14.12 18.10
C ALA A 219 15.21 14.79 18.68
N PRO A 220 15.18 15.05 20.01
CA PRO A 220 14.06 15.74 20.65
C PRO A 220 13.91 17.19 20.16
N GLY A 221 12.70 17.76 20.37
CA GLY A 221 12.43 19.18 20.15
C GLY A 221 12.27 19.60 18.71
N GLN A 222 12.28 18.67 17.75
CA GLN A 222 11.96 18.97 16.36
C GLN A 222 10.46 19.28 16.18
N LYS A 223 10.12 20.10 15.21
CA LYS A 223 8.75 20.53 14.94
C LYS A 223 8.40 20.31 13.48
N TYR A 224 7.21 19.77 13.24
CA TYR A 224 6.66 19.71 11.89
C TYR A 224 6.25 21.12 11.43
N LEU A 225 6.69 21.47 10.26
CA LEU A 225 6.33 22.72 9.57
C LEU A 225 5.29 22.41 8.48
N PRO A 226 4.30 23.30 8.28
CA PRO A 226 3.34 23.12 7.20
C PRO A 226 4.03 23.17 5.84
N THR A 227 3.53 22.39 4.90
CA THR A 227 4.09 22.34 3.54
C THR A 227 3.01 22.01 2.51
N MET A 228 3.35 22.09 1.24
CA MET A 228 2.51 21.66 0.14
C MET A 228 3.10 20.39 -0.48
N HIS A 229 2.26 19.37 -0.65
CA HIS A 229 2.58 18.15 -1.36
C HIS A 229 1.83 18.06 -2.68
N ARG A 230 2.52 17.74 -3.75
CA ARG A 230 1.92 17.14 -4.94
C ARG A 230 2.03 15.63 -4.81
N ILE A 231 0.90 14.95 -4.75
CA ILE A 231 0.85 13.49 -4.70
C ILE A 231 0.87 12.97 -6.13
N HIS A 232 1.95 12.29 -6.48
CA HIS A 232 2.11 11.63 -7.78
C HIS A 232 1.40 10.28 -7.82
N GLY A 233 1.35 9.69 -8.99
CA GLY A 233 0.70 8.42 -9.24
C GLY A 233 1.33 7.26 -8.48
N ASP A 234 0.53 6.26 -8.17
CA ASP A 234 0.85 5.06 -7.38
C ASP A 234 1.39 3.95 -8.28
N TYR A 235 2.66 3.60 -8.15
CA TYR A 235 3.27 2.50 -8.90
C TYR A 235 2.65 1.14 -8.60
N SER A 236 2.18 0.92 -7.36
CA SER A 236 1.48 -0.30 -6.98
C SER A 236 0.18 -0.50 -7.74
N SER A 237 -0.56 0.60 -7.96
CA SER A 237 -1.83 0.61 -8.69
C SER A 237 -1.59 0.61 -10.20
N ALA A 238 -0.64 1.41 -10.69
CA ALA A 238 -0.25 1.44 -12.10
C ALA A 238 0.25 0.08 -12.61
N ALA A 239 0.83 -0.76 -11.73
CA ALA A 239 1.32 -2.08 -12.07
C ALA A 239 0.26 -2.95 -12.77
N PHE A 240 -1.02 -2.81 -12.44
CA PHE A 240 -2.09 -3.59 -13.08
C PHE A 240 -2.34 -3.16 -14.53
N ILE A 241 -2.32 -1.86 -14.82
CA ILE A 241 -2.46 -1.34 -16.19
C ILE A 241 -1.23 -1.68 -17.03
N LEU A 242 -0.03 -1.54 -16.45
CA LEU A 242 1.22 -1.90 -17.12
C LEU A 242 1.28 -3.40 -17.42
N ALA A 243 0.86 -4.26 -16.49
CA ALA A 243 0.76 -5.69 -16.72
C ALA A 243 -0.28 -6.04 -17.80
N ALA A 244 -1.44 -5.35 -17.79
CA ALA A 244 -2.45 -5.53 -18.83
C ALA A 244 -1.89 -5.24 -20.23
N ALA A 245 -1.12 -4.16 -20.39
CA ALA A 245 -0.44 -3.84 -21.64
C ALA A 245 0.63 -4.90 -22.01
N ALA A 246 1.39 -5.39 -21.02
CA ALA A 246 2.41 -6.40 -21.24
C ALA A 246 1.84 -7.72 -21.81
N ILE A 247 0.79 -8.27 -21.16
CA ILE A 247 0.21 -9.57 -21.55
C ILE A 247 -0.62 -9.51 -22.84
N THR A 248 -1.09 -8.32 -23.25
CA THR A 248 -1.84 -8.12 -24.49
C THR A 248 -0.97 -7.62 -25.64
N HIS A 249 0.35 -7.63 -25.48
CA HIS A 249 1.33 -7.14 -26.46
C HIS A 249 1.01 -5.74 -26.99
N SER A 250 0.55 -4.86 -26.11
CA SER A 250 0.00 -3.55 -26.45
C SER A 250 0.95 -2.42 -26.07
N LYS A 251 0.74 -1.26 -26.71
CA LYS A 251 1.42 -0.02 -26.32
C LYS A 251 0.44 0.90 -25.60
N VAL A 252 0.76 1.21 -24.33
CA VAL A 252 -0.05 2.09 -23.47
C VAL A 252 0.86 3.12 -22.82
N LEU A 253 0.33 4.34 -22.63
CA LEU A 253 0.98 5.42 -21.91
C LEU A 253 0.32 5.55 -20.53
N VAL A 254 1.13 5.61 -19.47
CA VAL A 254 0.64 5.85 -18.10
C VAL A 254 1.31 7.10 -17.56
N HIS A 255 0.48 8.13 -17.33
CA HIS A 255 0.92 9.45 -16.86
C HIS A 255 1.09 9.51 -15.34
N ASP A 256 1.80 10.55 -14.88
CA ASP A 256 2.06 10.92 -13.49
C ASP A 256 2.86 9.84 -12.71
N LEU A 257 3.82 9.22 -13.36
CA LEU A 257 4.75 8.24 -12.77
C LEU A 257 6.21 8.74 -12.87
N PRO A 258 6.62 9.75 -12.10
CA PRO A 258 7.96 10.28 -12.19
C PRO A 258 9.02 9.25 -11.77
N PRO A 259 10.14 9.09 -12.51
CA PRO A 259 11.15 8.07 -12.26
C PRO A 259 11.93 8.27 -10.95
N THR A 260 11.87 9.46 -10.37
CA THR A 260 12.56 9.82 -9.13
C THR A 260 11.74 9.59 -7.85
N GLN A 261 10.52 9.05 -8.00
CA GLN A 261 9.64 8.83 -6.87
C GLN A 261 10.13 7.71 -5.94
N LEU A 262 10.16 8.00 -4.64
CA LEU A 262 10.50 7.02 -3.60
C LEU A 262 9.30 6.11 -3.33
N GLU A 263 9.01 5.21 -4.25
CA GLU A 263 8.02 4.15 -4.04
C GLU A 263 8.63 2.79 -4.30
N SER A 264 8.34 1.86 -3.40
CA SER A 264 8.88 0.50 -3.43
C SER A 264 8.54 -0.20 -4.74
N ASP A 265 7.31 -0.04 -5.20
CA ASP A 265 6.76 -0.79 -6.31
C ASP A 265 7.16 -0.23 -7.70
N SER A 266 7.94 0.86 -7.75
CA SER A 266 8.59 1.34 -8.98
C SER A 266 9.55 0.29 -9.58
N VAL A 267 10.06 -0.64 -8.77
CA VAL A 267 10.83 -1.81 -9.20
C VAL A 267 10.09 -2.66 -10.23
N PHE A 268 8.76 -2.58 -10.28
CA PHE A 268 7.93 -3.30 -11.24
C PHE A 268 8.30 -3.02 -12.69
N LEU A 269 8.71 -1.80 -13.01
CA LEU A 269 9.17 -1.44 -14.37
C LEU A 269 10.43 -2.21 -14.76
N LYS A 270 11.37 -2.36 -13.81
CA LYS A 270 12.58 -3.17 -14.02
C LYS A 270 12.21 -4.65 -14.21
N ILE A 271 11.28 -5.16 -13.40
CA ILE A 271 10.79 -6.54 -13.50
C ILE A 271 10.16 -6.77 -14.88
N LEU A 272 9.25 -5.91 -15.34
CA LEU A 272 8.64 -5.99 -16.66
C LEU A 272 9.69 -5.98 -17.79
N SER A 273 10.70 -5.11 -17.69
CA SER A 273 11.80 -5.05 -18.64
C SER A 273 12.63 -6.36 -18.65
N GLN A 274 12.88 -6.95 -17.48
CA GLN A 274 13.56 -8.25 -17.37
C GLN A 274 12.74 -9.39 -17.95
N MET A 275 11.41 -9.32 -17.83
CA MET A 275 10.50 -10.27 -18.46
C MET A 275 10.40 -10.10 -19.98
N GLY A 276 10.86 -8.98 -20.56
CA GLY A 276 10.92 -8.76 -22.00
C GLY A 276 10.06 -7.59 -22.51
N ALA A 277 9.25 -6.95 -21.70
CA ALA A 277 8.52 -5.75 -22.11
C ALA A 277 9.47 -4.58 -22.36
N LYS A 278 9.13 -3.72 -23.32
CA LYS A 278 9.89 -2.49 -23.56
C LYS A 278 9.29 -1.37 -22.72
N ILE A 279 10.13 -0.71 -21.94
CA ILE A 279 9.75 0.40 -21.08
C ILE A 279 10.55 1.65 -21.50
N GLU A 280 9.86 2.74 -21.71
CA GLU A 280 10.45 4.05 -21.98
C GLU A 280 9.86 5.10 -21.03
N PHE A 281 10.65 6.10 -20.67
CA PHE A 281 10.20 7.27 -19.93
C PHE A 281 10.26 8.51 -20.80
N VAL A 282 9.21 9.33 -20.71
CA VAL A 282 9.18 10.69 -21.23
C VAL A 282 8.63 11.56 -20.12
N ASP A 283 9.49 12.30 -19.45
CA ASP A 283 9.19 13.07 -18.25
C ASP A 283 8.59 12.20 -17.13
N ASP A 284 7.32 12.38 -16.76
CA ASP A 284 6.57 11.59 -15.79
C ASP A 284 5.63 10.55 -16.44
N ILE A 285 5.82 10.26 -17.73
CA ILE A 285 5.04 9.29 -18.49
C ILE A 285 5.84 8.00 -18.66
N VAL A 286 5.25 6.88 -18.22
CA VAL A 286 5.75 5.54 -18.55
C VAL A 286 5.07 5.06 -19.83
N ILE A 287 5.88 4.75 -20.83
CA ILE A 287 5.43 4.13 -22.08
C ILE A 287 5.81 2.66 -22.01
N ILE A 288 4.82 1.78 -22.01
CA ILE A 288 5.02 0.33 -22.10
C ILE A 288 4.63 -0.18 -23.49
N GLU A 289 5.47 -1.05 -24.05
CA GLU A 289 5.17 -1.87 -25.22
C GLU A 289 5.32 -3.35 -24.84
N GLY A 290 4.21 -4.06 -24.78
CA GLY A 290 4.17 -5.48 -24.46
C GLY A 290 4.82 -6.31 -25.56
N ARG A 291 5.57 -7.34 -25.17
CA ARG A 291 6.25 -8.30 -26.02
C ARG A 291 6.12 -9.70 -25.44
N GLU A 292 6.70 -10.70 -26.11
CA GLU A 292 6.79 -12.04 -25.53
C GLU A 292 7.49 -11.98 -24.19
N LEU A 293 6.80 -12.48 -23.16
CA LEU A 293 7.29 -12.47 -21.78
C LEU A 293 8.03 -13.76 -21.47
N LYS A 294 9.08 -13.66 -20.68
CA LYS A 294 9.85 -14.79 -20.15
C LYS A 294 9.72 -14.86 -18.64
N GLY A 295 9.64 -16.08 -18.13
CA GLY A 295 9.65 -16.33 -16.70
C GLY A 295 10.93 -15.86 -16.04
N ILE A 296 10.83 -15.43 -14.77
CA ILE A 296 11.96 -14.91 -13.99
C ILE A 296 11.91 -15.41 -12.55
N HIS A 297 13.03 -15.30 -11.87
CA HIS A 297 13.08 -15.39 -10.40
C HIS A 297 13.11 -13.97 -9.82
N VAL A 298 12.17 -13.65 -8.92
CA VAL A 298 12.02 -12.34 -8.29
C VAL A 298 11.76 -12.46 -6.79
N ASP A 299 12.52 -11.70 -5.99
CA ASP A 299 12.30 -11.52 -4.56
C ASP A 299 11.48 -10.25 -4.33
N ILE A 300 10.33 -10.37 -3.67
CA ILE A 300 9.38 -9.29 -3.44
C ILE A 300 9.29 -8.82 -1.99
N ARG A 301 10.26 -9.16 -1.14
CA ARG A 301 10.26 -8.75 0.28
C ARG A 301 10.14 -7.24 0.48
N ASP A 302 10.70 -6.45 -0.41
CA ASP A 302 10.56 -4.98 -0.37
C ASP A 302 9.32 -4.46 -1.12
N SER A 303 8.67 -5.28 -1.98
CA SER A 303 7.52 -4.91 -2.82
C SER A 303 6.43 -6.00 -2.81
N PRO A 304 5.96 -6.43 -1.62
CA PRO A 304 5.08 -7.59 -1.49
C PRO A 304 3.75 -7.42 -2.23
N ASP A 305 3.29 -6.20 -2.37
CA ASP A 305 2.02 -5.89 -3.01
C ASP A 305 2.00 -6.21 -4.52
N LEU A 306 3.16 -6.43 -5.14
CA LEU A 306 3.29 -6.90 -6.53
C LEU A 306 3.05 -8.40 -6.69
N GLY A 307 3.02 -9.21 -5.62
CA GLY A 307 2.89 -10.67 -5.69
C GLY A 307 1.76 -11.16 -6.58
N PRO A 308 0.51 -10.72 -6.38
CA PRO A 308 -0.63 -11.15 -7.20
C PRO A 308 -0.49 -10.84 -8.69
N ILE A 309 -0.03 -9.64 -9.05
CA ILE A 309 0.12 -9.26 -10.45
C ILE A 309 1.32 -9.95 -11.13
N LEU A 310 2.37 -10.25 -10.39
CA LEU A 310 3.51 -11.03 -10.88
C LEU A 310 3.11 -12.50 -11.15
N ALA A 311 2.24 -13.07 -10.34
CA ALA A 311 1.68 -14.40 -10.60
C ALA A 311 0.89 -14.41 -11.93
N VAL A 312 0.13 -13.36 -12.21
CA VAL A 312 -0.58 -13.20 -13.48
C VAL A 312 0.40 -13.10 -14.65
N LEU A 313 1.44 -12.26 -14.54
CA LEU A 313 2.47 -12.17 -15.60
C LEU A 313 3.14 -13.53 -15.84
N GLY A 314 3.40 -14.30 -14.78
CA GLY A 314 3.92 -15.66 -14.88
C GLY A 314 3.02 -16.61 -15.66
N CYS A 315 1.69 -16.45 -15.59
CA CYS A 315 0.75 -17.25 -16.38
C CYS A 315 0.89 -16.99 -17.90
N TYR A 316 1.42 -15.85 -18.32
CA TYR A 316 1.58 -15.46 -19.73
C TYR A 316 3.03 -15.51 -20.20
N ALA A 317 3.99 -15.71 -19.30
CA ALA A 317 5.40 -15.79 -19.62
C ALA A 317 5.82 -17.19 -20.08
N GLU A 318 6.79 -17.31 -20.96
CA GLU A 318 7.40 -18.58 -21.31
C GLU A 318 8.34 -19.06 -20.21
N GLY A 319 8.15 -20.30 -19.75
CA GLY A 319 8.97 -20.92 -18.71
C GLY A 319 8.46 -20.71 -17.29
N GLU A 320 9.35 -20.70 -16.32
CA GLU A 320 9.02 -20.64 -14.90
C GLU A 320 9.16 -19.21 -14.35
N THR A 321 8.16 -18.76 -13.62
CA THR A 321 8.25 -17.55 -12.78
C THR A 321 8.22 -17.98 -11.31
N LEU A 322 9.34 -17.73 -10.61
CA LEU A 322 9.48 -18.02 -9.18
C LEU A 322 9.45 -16.69 -8.40
N ILE A 323 8.43 -16.53 -7.57
CA ILE A 323 8.24 -15.39 -6.67
C ILE A 323 8.60 -15.82 -5.26
N THR A 324 9.55 -15.14 -4.62
CA THR A 324 10.03 -15.40 -3.25
C THR A 324 9.97 -14.15 -2.38
N GLY A 325 10.24 -14.26 -1.07
CA GLY A 325 10.16 -13.14 -0.13
C GLY A 325 8.72 -12.69 0.12
N ALA A 326 7.76 -13.60 0.00
CA ALA A 326 6.33 -13.32 -0.05
C ALA A 326 5.55 -13.78 1.19
N ALA A 327 6.21 -14.32 2.23
CA ALA A 327 5.54 -14.88 3.42
C ALA A 327 4.53 -13.93 4.06
N ARG A 328 4.81 -12.62 4.08
CA ARG A 328 3.91 -11.59 4.65
C ARG A 328 2.61 -11.40 3.87
N LEU A 329 2.50 -11.91 2.65
CA LEU A 329 1.26 -11.88 1.88
C LEU A 329 0.15 -12.71 2.53
N ARG A 330 0.50 -13.64 3.42
CA ARG A 330 -0.48 -14.43 4.20
C ARG A 330 -1.25 -13.61 5.23
N TYR A 331 -0.68 -12.48 5.65
CA TYR A 331 -1.25 -11.60 6.69
C TYR A 331 -1.71 -10.26 6.13
N LYS A 332 -2.22 -10.26 4.88
CA LYS A 332 -2.81 -9.08 4.23
C LYS A 332 -4.35 -9.09 4.35
N GLU A 333 -5.04 -8.45 3.42
CA GLU A 333 -6.51 -8.42 3.34
C GLU A 333 -7.13 -9.82 3.23
N SER A 334 -6.43 -10.70 2.53
CA SER A 334 -6.62 -12.15 2.46
C SER A 334 -5.26 -12.83 2.65
N ASP A 335 -5.21 -14.15 2.79
CA ASP A 335 -3.98 -14.89 2.45
C ASP A 335 -3.81 -14.82 0.94
N ARG A 336 -3.03 -13.81 0.49
CA ARG A 336 -2.86 -13.53 -0.94
C ARG A 336 -2.17 -14.65 -1.71
N LEU A 337 -1.31 -15.45 -1.04
CA LEU A 337 -0.67 -16.60 -1.68
C LEU A 337 -1.70 -17.68 -1.98
N ALA A 338 -2.50 -18.05 -0.99
CA ALA A 338 -3.57 -19.02 -1.16
C ALA A 338 -4.66 -18.50 -2.13
N SER A 339 -5.10 -17.26 -1.96
CA SER A 339 -6.16 -16.66 -2.77
C SER A 339 -5.79 -16.60 -4.25
N ILE A 340 -4.64 -16.03 -4.61
CA ILE A 340 -4.26 -15.92 -6.03
C ILE A 340 -3.99 -17.29 -6.66
N THR A 341 -3.42 -18.24 -5.87
CA THR A 341 -3.18 -19.60 -6.35
C THR A 341 -4.49 -20.32 -6.66
N SER A 342 -5.45 -20.30 -5.73
CA SER A 342 -6.73 -20.98 -5.92
C SER A 342 -7.50 -20.41 -7.11
N GLU A 343 -7.57 -19.09 -7.24
CA GLU A 343 -8.39 -18.44 -8.25
C GLU A 343 -7.77 -18.56 -9.65
N LEU A 344 -6.45 -18.39 -9.78
CA LEU A 344 -5.79 -18.62 -11.07
C LEU A 344 -5.83 -20.09 -11.49
N ALA A 345 -5.64 -21.02 -10.56
CA ALA A 345 -5.77 -22.47 -10.86
C ALA A 345 -7.19 -22.84 -11.30
N ALA A 346 -8.23 -22.25 -10.69
CA ALA A 346 -9.63 -22.49 -11.05
C ALA A 346 -9.93 -22.14 -12.53
N ILE A 347 -9.23 -21.14 -13.08
CA ILE A 347 -9.36 -20.77 -14.49
C ILE A 347 -8.26 -21.36 -15.38
N GLY A 348 -7.44 -22.29 -14.88
CA GLY A 348 -6.53 -23.11 -15.67
C GLY A 348 -5.06 -22.74 -15.61
N ALA A 349 -4.62 -21.91 -14.67
CA ALA A 349 -3.21 -21.62 -14.46
C ALA A 349 -2.45 -22.84 -13.90
N HIS A 350 -1.20 -22.99 -14.31
CA HIS A 350 -0.24 -23.93 -13.73
C HIS A 350 0.57 -23.21 -12.65
N ILE A 351 0.00 -23.08 -11.46
CA ILE A 351 0.55 -22.34 -10.32
C ILE A 351 0.64 -23.23 -9.10
N THR A 352 1.71 -23.10 -8.35
CA THR A 352 1.93 -23.82 -7.09
C THR A 352 2.28 -22.85 -5.99
N GLU A 353 1.52 -22.89 -4.89
CA GLU A 353 1.81 -22.15 -3.67
C GLU A 353 3.01 -22.77 -2.96
N ARG A 354 3.89 -21.92 -2.43
CA ARG A 354 5.02 -22.28 -1.57
C ARG A 354 4.88 -21.57 -0.23
N GLU A 355 5.64 -22.00 0.76
CA GLU A 355 5.63 -21.39 2.11
C GLU A 355 5.89 -19.88 2.04
N ASP A 356 6.89 -19.46 1.27
CA ASP A 356 7.35 -18.09 1.09
C ASP A 356 7.20 -17.59 -0.34
N GLY A 357 6.18 -18.01 -1.07
CA GLY A 357 6.04 -17.54 -2.44
C GLY A 357 5.17 -18.37 -3.37
N LEU A 358 5.40 -18.19 -4.66
CA LEU A 358 4.64 -18.83 -5.73
C LEU A 358 5.57 -19.33 -6.82
N LEU A 359 5.25 -20.47 -7.41
CA LEU A 359 5.85 -20.95 -8.66
C LEU A 359 4.77 -21.03 -9.72
N VAL A 360 4.99 -20.35 -10.84
CA VAL A 360 4.07 -20.32 -11.98
C VAL A 360 4.76 -20.85 -13.21
N HIS A 361 4.14 -21.81 -13.89
CA HIS A 361 4.61 -22.36 -15.17
C HIS A 361 3.75 -21.79 -16.30
N GLY A 362 4.34 -21.00 -17.15
CA GLY A 362 3.66 -20.39 -18.28
C GLY A 362 4.24 -20.82 -19.65
N PRO A 363 3.53 -20.56 -20.73
CA PRO A 363 2.19 -19.96 -20.76
C PRO A 363 1.10 -20.94 -20.29
N SER A 364 0.16 -20.44 -19.48
CA SER A 364 -0.98 -21.21 -18.98
C SER A 364 -2.22 -20.95 -19.83
N PRO A 365 -3.02 -21.99 -20.19
CA PRO A 365 -4.22 -21.82 -21.01
C PRO A 365 -5.40 -21.34 -20.16
N LEU A 366 -5.41 -20.07 -19.75
CA LEU A 366 -6.49 -19.52 -18.95
C LEU A 366 -7.84 -19.60 -19.68
N ARG A 367 -8.91 -19.92 -18.94
CA ARG A 367 -10.24 -20.20 -19.48
C ARG A 367 -11.29 -19.26 -18.91
N ALA A 368 -12.47 -19.26 -19.57
CA ALA A 368 -13.68 -18.68 -19.00
C ALA A 368 -13.97 -19.30 -17.62
N GLY A 369 -14.46 -18.51 -16.70
CA GLY A 369 -14.81 -19.00 -15.37
C GLY A 369 -15.36 -17.92 -14.45
N GLU A 370 -15.61 -18.30 -13.21
CA GLU A 370 -15.97 -17.42 -12.14
C GLU A 370 -14.93 -17.53 -11.03
N VAL A 371 -14.51 -16.41 -10.49
CA VAL A 371 -13.43 -16.28 -9.50
C VAL A 371 -13.85 -15.32 -8.38
N GLN A 372 -13.21 -15.46 -7.22
CA GLN A 372 -13.49 -14.67 -6.03
C GLN A 372 -12.38 -13.66 -5.78
N SER A 373 -12.73 -12.43 -5.46
CA SER A 373 -11.76 -11.42 -5.01
C SER A 373 -11.24 -11.66 -3.60
N HIS A 374 -11.90 -12.51 -2.84
CA HIS A 374 -11.68 -12.67 -1.39
C HIS A 374 -11.77 -11.34 -0.62
N LYS A 375 -12.53 -10.37 -1.17
CA LYS A 375 -12.63 -8.98 -0.68
C LYS A 375 -11.28 -8.26 -0.61
N ASP A 376 -10.30 -8.73 -1.38
CA ASP A 376 -8.97 -8.14 -1.52
C ASP A 376 -8.85 -7.46 -2.89
N HIS A 377 -8.63 -6.15 -2.85
CA HIS A 377 -8.54 -5.31 -4.03
C HIS A 377 -7.42 -5.74 -4.99
N ARG A 378 -6.29 -6.25 -4.46
CA ARG A 378 -5.16 -6.70 -5.30
C ARG A 378 -5.45 -8.02 -5.99
N ILE A 379 -6.21 -8.91 -5.35
CA ILE A 379 -6.68 -10.14 -5.96
C ILE A 379 -7.71 -9.79 -7.07
N ALA A 380 -8.69 -8.93 -6.77
CA ALA A 380 -9.68 -8.49 -7.76
C ALA A 380 -9.03 -7.89 -9.02
N MET A 381 -8.07 -6.96 -8.83
CA MET A 381 -7.37 -6.31 -9.94
C MET A 381 -6.48 -7.29 -10.73
N ALA A 382 -5.77 -8.19 -10.04
CA ALA A 382 -4.95 -9.21 -10.68
C ALA A 382 -5.78 -10.16 -11.53
N LEU A 383 -6.93 -10.64 -11.02
CA LEU A 383 -7.83 -11.50 -11.75
C LEU A 383 -8.47 -10.79 -12.96
N ALA A 384 -8.76 -9.48 -12.85
CA ALA A 384 -9.22 -8.68 -13.97
C ALA A 384 -8.18 -8.61 -15.10
N VAL A 385 -6.91 -8.45 -14.75
CA VAL A 385 -5.81 -8.49 -15.73
C VAL A 385 -5.64 -9.90 -16.29
N ALA A 386 -5.69 -10.95 -15.47
CA ALA A 386 -5.60 -12.33 -15.93
C ALA A 386 -6.70 -12.68 -16.95
N ALA A 387 -7.89 -12.12 -16.79
CA ALA A 387 -9.02 -12.34 -17.69
C ALA A 387 -8.78 -11.84 -19.13
N LEU A 388 -7.87 -10.90 -19.35
CA LEU A 388 -7.67 -10.28 -20.67
C LEU A 388 -7.16 -11.27 -21.73
N GLY A 389 -6.29 -12.20 -21.34
CA GLY A 389 -5.78 -13.24 -22.26
C GLY A 389 -6.49 -14.59 -22.12
N ALA A 390 -7.57 -14.69 -21.33
CA ALA A 390 -8.32 -15.92 -21.18
C ALA A 390 -9.07 -16.30 -22.48
N SER A 391 -9.43 -17.57 -22.64
CA SER A 391 -10.18 -18.05 -23.80
C SER A 391 -11.65 -17.65 -23.83
N GLY A 392 -12.17 -17.05 -22.73
CA GLY A 392 -13.53 -16.55 -22.61
C GLY A 392 -13.70 -15.65 -21.41
N LYS A 393 -14.93 -15.19 -21.17
CA LYS A 393 -15.25 -14.23 -20.11
C LYS A 393 -14.94 -14.78 -18.72
N VAL A 394 -14.39 -13.95 -17.85
CA VAL A 394 -14.16 -14.25 -16.44
C VAL A 394 -15.01 -13.33 -15.58
N ALA A 395 -15.82 -13.90 -14.71
CA ALA A 395 -16.66 -13.19 -13.74
C ALA A 395 -15.91 -13.11 -12.40
N ILE A 396 -15.78 -11.91 -11.85
CA ILE A 396 -15.10 -11.63 -10.58
C ILE A 396 -16.16 -11.23 -9.56
N ARG A 397 -16.26 -11.98 -8.46
CA ARG A 397 -17.18 -11.69 -7.35
C ARG A 397 -16.56 -10.68 -6.39
N ASP A 398 -17.41 -9.89 -5.74
CA ASP A 398 -17.04 -8.88 -4.74
C ASP A 398 -15.97 -7.89 -5.24
N ALA A 399 -16.06 -7.50 -6.51
CA ALA A 399 -15.07 -6.66 -7.19
C ALA A 399 -15.07 -5.19 -6.71
N GLU A 400 -16.12 -4.76 -5.96
CA GLU A 400 -16.16 -3.43 -5.33
C GLU A 400 -15.02 -3.18 -4.35
N CYS A 401 -14.37 -4.21 -3.84
CA CYS A 401 -13.22 -4.08 -2.94
C CYS A 401 -12.06 -3.27 -3.54
N VAL A 402 -12.04 -3.02 -4.85
CA VAL A 402 -11.04 -2.13 -5.49
C VAL A 402 -11.11 -0.70 -4.97
N THR A 403 -12.28 -0.26 -4.43
CA THR A 403 -12.45 1.08 -3.83
C THR A 403 -11.51 1.35 -2.66
N LYS A 404 -10.97 0.30 -2.07
CA LYS A 404 -10.00 0.39 -0.98
C LYS A 404 -8.70 1.10 -1.37
N SER A 405 -8.28 1.01 -2.64
CA SER A 405 -7.00 1.59 -3.09
C SER A 405 -7.02 2.17 -4.50
N TYR A 406 -7.96 1.75 -5.35
CA TYR A 406 -8.05 2.17 -6.75
C TYR A 406 -9.52 2.25 -7.19
N PRO A 407 -10.27 3.26 -6.72
CA PRO A 407 -11.72 3.36 -7.00
C PRO A 407 -12.07 3.42 -8.48
N THR A 408 -11.22 4.00 -9.31
CA THR A 408 -11.42 4.15 -10.77
C THR A 408 -10.87 2.99 -11.60
N PHE A 409 -10.37 1.90 -10.99
CA PHE A 409 -9.68 0.81 -11.68
C PHE A 409 -10.40 0.28 -12.93
N PHE A 410 -11.67 -0.08 -12.80
CA PHE A 410 -12.42 -0.59 -13.95
C PHE A 410 -12.74 0.48 -15.00
N GLN A 411 -12.83 1.75 -14.58
CA GLN A 411 -12.98 2.87 -15.50
C GLN A 411 -11.69 3.07 -16.31
N ASP A 412 -10.53 3.00 -15.66
CA ASP A 412 -9.22 3.19 -16.28
C ASP A 412 -8.87 1.99 -17.19
N LEU A 413 -9.27 0.77 -16.83
CA LEU A 413 -9.20 -0.37 -17.75
C LEU A 413 -10.06 -0.14 -19.02
N ARG A 414 -11.26 0.42 -18.86
CA ARG A 414 -12.14 0.74 -20.00
C ARG A 414 -11.53 1.82 -20.90
N SER A 415 -10.86 2.82 -20.33
CA SER A 415 -10.24 3.91 -21.10
C SER A 415 -9.15 3.42 -22.04
N VAL A 416 -8.45 2.32 -21.69
CA VAL A 416 -7.44 1.69 -22.55
C VAL A 416 -8.01 0.56 -23.43
N GLY A 417 -9.34 0.38 -23.47
CA GLY A 417 -10.01 -0.51 -24.41
C GLY A 417 -10.55 -1.82 -23.87
N VAL A 418 -10.45 -2.08 -22.56
CA VAL A 418 -11.02 -3.29 -21.93
C VAL A 418 -12.54 -3.16 -21.81
N LYS A 419 -13.28 -4.22 -22.16
CA LYS A 419 -14.71 -4.29 -21.95
C LYS A 419 -15.02 -5.02 -20.65
N THR A 420 -15.70 -4.31 -19.74
CA THR A 420 -16.20 -4.86 -18.46
C THR A 420 -17.73 -4.74 -18.41
N ILE A 421 -18.38 -5.66 -17.69
CA ILE A 421 -19.83 -5.68 -17.45
C ILE A 421 -20.02 -5.82 -15.95
N GLU A 422 -20.62 -4.79 -15.35
CA GLU A 422 -20.99 -4.78 -13.91
C GLU A 422 -22.40 -5.40 -13.74
N TRP A 423 -22.61 -6.18 -12.65
CA TRP A 423 -23.89 -6.85 -12.32
C TRP A 423 -24.01 -7.25 -10.86
#